data_61454f56cdffc5b2fd0279972ae4aa9f
#
_entry.id   61454f56cdffc5b2fd0279972ae4aa9f
#
_cell.length_a   1.000
_cell.length_b   1.000
_cell.length_c   1.000
_cell.angle_alpha   90.00
_cell.angle_beta   90.00
_cell.angle_gamma   90.00
#
_symmetry.space_group_name_H-M   'P 1'
#
loop_
_entity.id
_entity.type
_entity.pdbx_description
1 polymer ?
#
loop_
_entity_poly.entity_id
_entity_poly.type
_entity_poly.pdbx_seq_one_letter_code
_entity_poly.pdbx_strand_id
1 'polypeptide(L)'
;MIYTDETKKALKLCFEAHKNQVDKSGMPYVFHPFHVAEQMTDEATTIVALLHDVVEDTDYTLEDLAAEGFGKDILEAVALMTHEDDVPYLDYVAKLKDNPIARAVKLADLAHNSDLSRIGEVDEETRERLEKYKKAMALLEENSLR
;
A
#
# COMPACT_ATOMS: atom_id res chain seq x y z
N MET A 1 -9.29 -10.67 2.77
CA MET A 1 -8.75 -10.98 1.42
C MET A 1 -9.64 -12.01 0.75
N ILE A 2 -9.87 -11.86 -0.54
CA ILE A 2 -10.58 -12.89 -1.30
C ILE A 2 -9.60 -13.58 -2.27
N TYR A 3 -9.86 -14.84 -2.59
CA TYR A 3 -9.01 -15.64 -3.46
C TYR A 3 -9.70 -15.88 -4.80
N THR A 4 -9.14 -15.29 -5.86
CA THR A 4 -9.54 -15.51 -7.25
C THR A 4 -8.27 -15.82 -8.03
N ASP A 5 -8.40 -16.17 -9.31
CA ASP A 5 -7.22 -16.39 -10.15
C ASP A 5 -6.36 -15.12 -10.20
N GLU A 6 -6.98 -13.95 -10.25
CA GLU A 6 -6.26 -12.67 -10.30
C GLU A 6 -5.58 -12.35 -8.98
N THR A 7 -6.22 -12.58 -7.83
CA THR A 7 -5.57 -12.32 -6.54
C THR A 7 -4.44 -13.30 -6.28
N LYS A 8 -4.57 -14.56 -6.73
CA LYS A 8 -3.50 -15.55 -6.60
C LYS A 8 -2.28 -15.16 -7.45
N LYS A 9 -2.53 -14.62 -8.64
CA LYS A 9 -1.45 -14.09 -9.49
C LYS A 9 -0.73 -12.93 -8.77
N ALA A 10 -1.49 -12.00 -8.19
CA ALA A 10 -0.94 -10.88 -7.44
C ALA A 10 -0.16 -11.35 -6.21
N LEU A 11 -0.64 -12.37 -5.49
CA LEU A 11 0.07 -12.95 -4.35
C LEU A 11 1.43 -13.50 -4.73
N LYS A 12 1.49 -14.24 -5.83
CA LYS A 12 2.77 -14.81 -6.30
C LYS A 12 3.75 -13.71 -6.69
N LEU A 13 3.27 -12.69 -7.39
CA LEU A 13 4.09 -11.57 -7.81
C LEU A 13 4.60 -10.78 -6.59
N CYS A 14 3.72 -10.51 -5.64
CA CYS A 14 4.07 -9.83 -4.40
C CYS A 14 5.18 -10.57 -3.65
N PHE A 15 5.03 -11.89 -3.50
CA PHE A 15 6.04 -12.71 -2.84
C PHE A 15 7.38 -12.63 -3.58
N GLU A 16 7.40 -12.82 -4.89
CA GLU A 16 8.63 -12.77 -5.68
C GLU A 16 9.30 -11.41 -5.62
N ALA A 17 8.52 -10.34 -5.66
CA ALA A 17 9.05 -8.98 -5.65
C ALA A 17 9.69 -8.61 -4.32
N HIS A 18 9.12 -9.06 -3.20
CA HIS A 18 9.54 -8.65 -1.85
C HIS A 18 10.29 -9.71 -1.05
N LYS A 19 10.50 -10.90 -1.60
CA LYS A 19 11.00 -12.05 -0.83
C LYS A 19 12.35 -11.85 -0.14
N ASN A 20 13.17 -10.96 -0.64
CA ASN A 20 14.51 -10.70 -0.08
C ASN A 20 14.56 -9.41 0.75
N GLN A 21 13.41 -8.77 0.98
CA GLN A 21 13.33 -7.53 1.74
C GLN A 21 12.92 -7.79 3.17
N VAL A 22 13.50 -7.01 4.09
CA VAL A 22 13.08 -7.01 5.49
C VAL A 22 12.65 -5.61 5.89
N ASP A 23 11.76 -5.51 6.89
CA ASP A 23 11.36 -4.22 7.42
C ASP A 23 12.36 -3.74 8.49
N LYS A 24 12.09 -2.58 9.09
CA LYS A 24 12.99 -1.99 10.10
C LYS A 24 13.12 -2.84 11.35
N SER A 25 12.18 -3.74 11.59
CA SER A 25 12.23 -4.67 12.73
C SER A 25 12.86 -6.03 12.36
N GLY A 26 13.35 -6.17 11.13
CA GLY A 26 13.99 -7.41 10.66
C GLY A 26 13.04 -8.48 10.18
N MET A 27 11.73 -8.19 10.12
CA MET A 27 10.74 -9.15 9.64
C MET A 27 10.64 -9.12 8.11
N PRO A 28 10.33 -10.27 7.47
CA PRO A 28 10.14 -10.27 6.02
C PRO A 28 9.11 -9.22 5.59
N TYR A 29 9.51 -8.35 4.65
CA TYR A 29 8.66 -7.24 4.23
C TYR A 29 7.33 -7.69 3.63
N VAL A 30 7.30 -8.86 3.01
CA VAL A 30 6.10 -9.38 2.33
C VAL A 30 4.89 -9.48 3.28
N PHE A 31 5.12 -9.61 4.58
CA PHE A 31 4.02 -9.68 5.56
C PHE A 31 3.21 -8.38 5.61
N HIS A 32 3.82 -7.23 5.29
CA HIS A 32 3.11 -5.97 5.28
C HIS A 32 2.05 -5.90 4.17
N PRO A 33 2.40 -6.03 2.88
CA PRO A 33 1.36 -6.02 1.84
C PRO A 33 0.36 -7.16 1.99
N PHE A 34 0.78 -8.31 2.50
CA PHE A 34 -0.14 -9.42 2.77
C PHE A 34 -1.17 -9.02 3.83
N HIS A 35 -0.71 -8.43 4.93
CA HIS A 35 -1.63 -7.97 5.98
C HIS A 35 -2.62 -6.93 5.46
N VAL A 36 -2.14 -5.96 4.66
CA VAL A 36 -3.01 -4.94 4.07
C VAL A 36 -4.08 -5.61 3.20
N ALA A 37 -3.68 -6.60 2.40
CA ALA A 37 -4.61 -7.35 1.55
C ALA A 37 -5.66 -8.11 2.37
N GLU A 38 -5.28 -8.63 3.54
CA GLU A 38 -6.22 -9.33 4.42
C GLU A 38 -7.35 -8.45 4.91
N GLN A 39 -7.15 -7.13 4.95
CA GLN A 39 -8.17 -6.17 5.37
C GLN A 39 -9.15 -5.82 4.25
N MET A 40 -8.88 -6.27 3.03
CA MET A 40 -9.72 -5.92 1.87
C MET A 40 -10.84 -6.95 1.67
N THR A 41 -11.96 -6.47 1.14
CA THR A 41 -13.17 -7.31 1.01
C THR A 41 -13.61 -7.54 -0.43
N ASP A 42 -12.87 -7.01 -1.42
CA ASP A 42 -13.17 -7.26 -2.83
C ASP A 42 -11.89 -7.59 -3.60
N GLU A 43 -12.05 -8.01 -4.85
CA GLU A 43 -10.93 -8.44 -5.68
C GLU A 43 -9.98 -7.29 -6.00
N ALA A 44 -10.51 -6.16 -6.45
CA ALA A 44 -9.68 -5.03 -6.90
C ALA A 44 -8.81 -4.48 -5.77
N THR A 45 -9.39 -4.22 -4.59
CA THR A 45 -8.61 -3.70 -3.46
C THR A 45 -7.63 -4.74 -2.93
N THR A 46 -7.97 -6.03 -2.96
CA THR A 46 -7.03 -7.10 -2.58
C THR A 46 -5.79 -7.07 -3.49
N ILE A 47 -6.01 -7.00 -4.80
CA ILE A 47 -4.91 -6.97 -5.77
C ILE A 47 -4.04 -5.73 -5.57
N VAL A 48 -4.65 -4.56 -5.44
CA VAL A 48 -3.90 -3.31 -5.26
C VAL A 48 -3.13 -3.32 -3.93
N ALA A 49 -3.72 -3.87 -2.87
CA ALA A 49 -3.02 -4.01 -1.59
C ALA A 49 -1.74 -4.84 -1.76
N LEU A 50 -1.81 -5.94 -2.49
CA LEU A 50 -0.65 -6.80 -2.74
C LEU A 50 0.41 -6.13 -3.61
N LEU A 51 0.01 -5.24 -4.52
CA LEU A 51 0.91 -4.65 -5.50
C LEU A 51 1.34 -3.21 -5.16
N HIS A 52 0.77 -2.60 -4.12
CA HIS A 52 0.92 -1.15 -3.91
C HIS A 52 2.37 -0.67 -3.71
N ASP A 53 3.25 -1.52 -3.17
CA ASP A 53 4.65 -1.18 -2.96
C ASP A 53 5.59 -1.78 -4.01
N VAL A 54 5.06 -2.58 -4.93
CA VAL A 54 5.91 -3.30 -5.89
C VAL A 54 6.65 -2.35 -6.81
N VAL A 55 5.94 -1.37 -7.37
CA VAL A 55 6.57 -0.41 -8.30
C VAL A 55 7.52 0.54 -7.57
N GLU A 56 7.14 1.00 -6.38
CA GLU A 56 7.94 1.95 -5.62
C GLU A 56 9.22 1.32 -5.05
N ASP A 57 9.13 0.10 -4.54
CA ASP A 57 10.19 -0.51 -3.73
C ASP A 57 10.95 -1.65 -4.40
N THR A 58 10.61 -1.98 -5.65
CA THR A 58 11.30 -3.04 -6.40
C THR A 58 11.58 -2.58 -7.83
N ASP A 59 12.21 -3.46 -8.61
CA ASP A 59 12.53 -3.17 -10.02
C ASP A 59 11.35 -3.35 -10.97
N TYR A 60 10.22 -3.85 -10.49
CA TYR A 60 9.03 -3.98 -11.32
C TYR A 60 8.47 -2.62 -11.70
N THR A 61 8.04 -2.49 -12.96
CA THR A 61 7.44 -1.27 -13.48
C THR A 61 5.94 -1.47 -13.71
N LEU A 62 5.22 -0.37 -13.97
CA LEU A 62 3.80 -0.47 -14.35
C LEU A 62 3.63 -1.27 -15.64
N GLU A 63 4.58 -1.15 -16.57
CA GLU A 63 4.56 -1.93 -17.80
C GLU A 63 4.69 -3.43 -17.51
N ASP A 64 5.49 -3.80 -16.53
CA ASP A 64 5.61 -5.21 -16.11
C ASP A 64 4.29 -5.73 -15.57
N LEU A 65 3.59 -4.93 -14.77
CA LEU A 65 2.28 -5.30 -14.23
C LEU A 65 1.24 -5.41 -15.36
N ALA A 66 1.29 -4.51 -16.32
CA ALA A 66 0.39 -4.58 -17.48
C ALA A 66 0.65 -5.86 -18.28
N ALA A 67 1.92 -6.23 -18.45
CA ALA A 67 2.30 -7.46 -19.15
C ALA A 67 1.81 -8.72 -18.43
N GLU A 68 1.66 -8.66 -17.11
CA GLU A 68 1.09 -9.76 -16.31
C GLU A 68 -0.42 -9.85 -16.45
N GLY A 69 -1.04 -8.91 -17.14
CA GLY A 69 -2.48 -8.94 -17.43
C GLY A 69 -3.37 -8.22 -16.43
N PHE A 70 -2.79 -7.43 -15.51
CA PHE A 70 -3.62 -6.66 -14.58
C PHE A 70 -4.38 -5.56 -15.31
N GLY A 71 -5.63 -5.32 -14.92
CA GLY A 71 -6.50 -4.38 -15.60
C GLY A 71 -6.16 -2.93 -15.36
N LYS A 72 -6.79 -2.06 -16.16
CA LYS A 72 -6.55 -0.62 -16.13
C LYS A 72 -6.81 -0.01 -14.75
N ASP A 73 -7.89 -0.42 -14.09
CA ASP A 73 -8.26 0.12 -12.78
C ASP A 73 -7.19 -0.20 -11.73
N ILE A 74 -6.62 -1.40 -11.82
CA ILE A 74 -5.55 -1.83 -10.92
C ILE A 74 -4.30 -1.00 -11.16
N LEU A 75 -3.89 -0.86 -12.42
CA LEU A 75 -2.69 -0.11 -12.79
C LEU A 75 -2.80 1.36 -12.40
N GLU A 76 -3.96 1.95 -12.58
CA GLU A 76 -4.21 3.35 -12.22
C GLU A 76 -4.09 3.56 -10.71
N ALA A 77 -4.67 2.67 -9.90
CA ALA A 77 -4.59 2.76 -8.45
C ALA A 77 -3.15 2.56 -7.96
N VAL A 78 -2.43 1.59 -8.51
CA VAL A 78 -1.02 1.36 -8.14
C VAL A 78 -0.17 2.58 -8.50
N ALA A 79 -0.40 3.16 -9.68
CA ALA A 79 0.32 4.36 -10.11
C ALA A 79 0.11 5.53 -9.15
N LEU A 80 -1.15 5.75 -8.73
CA LEU A 80 -1.46 6.79 -7.75
C LEU A 80 -0.78 6.56 -6.41
N MET A 81 -0.63 5.31 -5.99
CA MET A 81 -0.02 4.97 -4.72
C MET A 81 1.51 5.00 -4.75
N THR A 82 2.11 5.12 -5.92
CA THR A 82 3.56 5.25 -6.06
C THR A 82 3.94 6.70 -5.80
N HIS A 83 4.63 6.95 -4.68
CA HIS A 83 5.00 8.32 -4.27
C HIS A 83 6.27 8.77 -4.99
N GLU A 84 6.18 9.89 -5.70
CA GLU A 84 7.34 10.50 -6.36
C GLU A 84 8.11 11.38 -5.37
N ASP A 85 9.43 11.33 -5.42
CA ASP A 85 10.32 11.99 -4.44
C ASP A 85 10.12 13.49 -4.33
N ASP A 86 9.76 14.16 -5.41
CA ASP A 86 9.62 15.61 -5.45
C ASP A 86 8.23 16.11 -5.02
N VAL A 87 7.31 15.20 -4.68
CA VAL A 87 5.95 15.54 -4.25
C VAL A 87 5.87 15.46 -2.73
N PRO A 88 5.46 16.53 -2.02
CA PRO A 88 5.26 16.47 -0.57
C PRO A 88 4.28 15.36 -0.19
N TYR A 89 4.54 14.67 0.90
CA TYR A 89 3.80 13.48 1.29
C TYR A 89 2.29 13.72 1.37
N LEU A 90 1.86 14.79 2.04
CA LEU A 90 0.42 15.06 2.20
C LEU A 90 -0.25 15.44 0.89
N ASP A 91 0.49 16.05 -0.04
CA ASP A 91 -0.03 16.34 -1.38
C ASP A 91 -0.25 15.05 -2.17
N TYR A 92 0.68 14.11 -2.04
CA TYR A 92 0.56 12.78 -2.62
C TYR A 92 -0.67 12.07 -2.05
N VAL A 93 -0.84 12.07 -0.73
CA VAL A 93 -1.99 11.42 -0.08
C VAL A 93 -3.31 12.05 -0.53
N ALA A 94 -3.35 13.39 -0.65
CA ALA A 94 -4.57 14.09 -1.06
C ALA A 94 -5.07 13.63 -2.43
N LYS A 95 -4.18 13.25 -3.33
CA LYS A 95 -4.56 12.75 -4.66
C LYS A 95 -5.26 11.38 -4.62
N LEU A 96 -5.10 10.63 -3.53
CA LEU A 96 -5.70 9.30 -3.41
C LEU A 96 -7.18 9.35 -3.04
N LYS A 97 -7.66 10.48 -2.53
CA LYS A 97 -9.03 10.62 -2.04
C LYS A 97 -10.09 10.26 -3.08
N ASP A 98 -9.84 10.62 -4.34
CA ASP A 98 -10.84 10.46 -5.41
C ASP A 98 -10.81 9.09 -6.07
N ASN A 99 -9.86 8.24 -5.70
CA ASN A 99 -9.80 6.87 -6.21
C ASN A 99 -10.19 5.91 -5.08
N PRO A 100 -11.39 5.32 -5.13
CA PRO A 100 -11.87 4.47 -4.03
C PRO A 100 -10.95 3.29 -3.72
N ILE A 101 -10.32 2.71 -4.72
CA ILE A 101 -9.41 1.57 -4.53
C ILE A 101 -8.15 2.03 -3.78
N ALA A 102 -7.48 3.06 -4.30
CA ALA A 102 -6.25 3.58 -3.70
C ALA A 102 -6.51 4.09 -2.27
N ARG A 103 -7.64 4.78 -2.06
CA ARG A 103 -8.02 5.30 -0.76
C ARG A 103 -8.18 4.19 0.27
N ALA A 104 -8.93 3.14 -0.06
CA ALA A 104 -9.14 2.01 0.85
C ALA A 104 -7.84 1.32 1.22
N VAL A 105 -6.99 1.07 0.23
CA VAL A 105 -5.70 0.41 0.44
C VAL A 105 -4.78 1.28 1.28
N LYS A 106 -4.71 2.57 0.97
CA LYS A 106 -3.83 3.50 1.73
C LYS A 106 -4.25 3.63 3.19
N LEU A 107 -5.54 3.64 3.47
CA LEU A 107 -6.01 3.68 4.86
C LEU A 107 -5.53 2.45 5.64
N ALA A 108 -5.64 1.27 5.05
CA ALA A 108 -5.16 0.04 5.69
C ALA A 108 -3.62 0.01 5.81
N ASP A 109 -2.92 0.53 4.80
CA ASP A 109 -1.46 0.66 4.82
C ASP A 109 -1.02 1.55 5.98
N LEU A 110 -1.63 2.71 6.12
CA LEU A 110 -1.32 3.66 7.20
C LEU A 110 -1.63 3.06 8.57
N ALA A 111 -2.74 2.34 8.71
CA ALA A 111 -3.11 1.71 9.96
C ALA A 111 -2.07 0.67 10.38
N HIS A 112 -1.61 -0.16 9.44
CA HIS A 112 -0.60 -1.17 9.74
C HIS A 112 0.74 -0.53 10.09
N ASN A 113 1.14 0.51 9.37
CA ASN A 113 2.39 1.23 9.65
C ASN A 113 2.34 2.06 10.92
N SER A 114 1.16 2.26 11.50
CA SER A 114 0.97 2.97 12.77
C SER A 114 0.76 2.03 13.95
N ASP A 115 0.82 0.73 13.72
CA ASP A 115 0.62 -0.29 14.77
C ASP A 115 1.83 -0.33 15.68
N LEU A 116 1.67 0.19 16.90
CA LEU A 116 2.74 0.30 17.88
C LEU A 116 3.30 -1.05 18.31
N SER A 117 2.49 -2.12 18.27
CA SER A 117 2.96 -3.45 18.64
C SER A 117 4.01 -3.99 17.66
N ARG A 118 4.01 -3.50 16.42
CA ARG A 118 4.99 -3.88 15.40
C ARG A 118 6.29 -3.07 15.49
N ILE A 119 6.19 -1.84 15.96
CA ILE A 119 7.29 -0.88 15.89
C ILE A 119 8.32 -1.11 16.99
N GLY A 120 7.88 -1.54 18.17
CA GLY A 120 8.77 -1.70 19.31
C GLY A 120 9.11 -0.36 19.93
N GLU A 121 10.35 0.10 19.82
CA GLU A 121 10.79 1.33 20.44
C GLU A 121 10.41 2.56 19.60
N VAL A 122 9.82 3.58 20.25
CA VAL A 122 9.38 4.80 19.57
C VAL A 122 10.39 5.92 19.86
N ASP A 123 11.25 6.20 18.89
CA ASP A 123 12.17 7.32 18.96
C ASP A 123 11.53 8.58 18.36
N GLU A 124 12.28 9.69 18.31
CA GLU A 124 11.76 10.96 17.78
C GLU A 124 11.38 10.87 16.32
N GLU A 125 12.22 10.21 15.52
CA GLU A 125 11.95 10.02 14.09
C GLU A 125 10.68 9.20 13.86
N THR A 126 10.50 8.15 14.65
CA THR A 126 9.28 7.32 14.59
C THR A 126 8.06 8.12 14.98
N ARG A 127 8.16 8.96 16.03
CA ARG A 127 7.05 9.81 16.47
C ARG A 127 6.63 10.78 15.37
N GLU A 128 7.58 11.43 14.71
CA GLU A 128 7.30 12.36 13.61
C GLU A 128 6.60 11.64 12.46
N ARG A 129 7.03 10.42 12.15
CA ARG A 129 6.42 9.61 11.10
C ARG A 129 4.99 9.22 11.47
N LEU A 130 4.74 8.84 12.72
CA LEU A 130 3.39 8.50 13.20
C LEU A 130 2.46 9.70 13.13
N GLU A 131 2.94 10.90 13.47
CA GLU A 131 2.16 12.14 13.34
C GLU A 131 1.77 12.40 11.89
N LYS A 132 2.71 12.20 10.96
CA LYS A 132 2.46 12.35 9.53
C LYS A 132 1.40 11.35 9.06
N TYR A 133 1.46 10.11 9.50
CA TYR A 133 0.49 9.08 9.14
C TYR A 133 -0.90 9.39 9.69
N LYS A 134 -0.97 9.94 10.89
CA LYS A 134 -2.21 10.36 11.50
C LYS A 134 -2.89 11.46 10.67
N LYS A 135 -2.12 12.45 10.23
CA LYS A 135 -2.63 13.51 9.36
C LYS A 135 -3.09 12.96 8.01
N ALA A 136 -2.35 12.00 7.45
CA ALA A 136 -2.70 11.36 6.20
C ALA A 136 -4.02 10.60 6.32
N MET A 137 -4.21 9.85 7.39
CA MET A 137 -5.48 9.14 7.63
C MET A 137 -6.65 10.10 7.73
N ALA A 138 -6.46 11.22 8.46
CA ALA A 138 -7.50 12.23 8.58
C ALA A 138 -7.90 12.81 7.22
N LEU A 139 -6.92 13.08 6.37
CA LEU A 139 -7.18 13.56 5.01
C LEU A 139 -8.04 12.58 4.22
N LEU A 140 -7.71 11.29 4.27
CA LEU A 140 -8.43 10.28 3.51
C LEU A 140 -9.84 10.02 4.08
N GLU A 141 -10.01 10.08 5.39
CA GLU A 141 -11.30 9.86 6.05
C GLU A 141 -12.24 11.03 5.90
N GLU A 142 -11.73 12.24 5.71
CA GLU A 142 -12.55 13.46 5.59
C GLU A 142 -13.64 13.33 4.54
N ASN A 143 -13.36 12.67 3.41
CA ASN A 143 -14.34 12.47 2.35
C ASN A 143 -15.45 11.50 2.71
N SER A 144 -15.25 10.66 3.72
CA SER A 144 -16.26 9.67 4.10
C SER A 144 -17.48 10.31 4.76
N LEU A 145 -17.37 11.57 5.16
CA LEU A 145 -18.46 12.32 5.81
C LEU A 145 -19.42 12.97 4.82
N ARG A 146 -19.17 12.79 3.54
CA ARG A 146 -19.98 13.38 2.47
C ARG A 146 -20.60 12.31 1.57
#